data_b27b442de4c5b1ced9c9ae29719897e3
#
_entry.id   b27b442de4c5b1ced9c9ae29719897e3
#
_cell.length_a   1.000
_cell.length_b   1.000
_cell.length_c   1.000
_cell.angle_alpha   90.00
_cell.angle_beta   90.00
_cell.angle_gamma   90.00
#
_symmetry.space_group_name_H-M   'P 1'
#
loop_
_entity.id
_entity.type
_entity.pdbx_description
1 polymer ?
#
loop_
_entity_poly.entity_id
_entity_poly.type
_entity_poly.pdbx_seq_one_letter_code
_entity_poly.pdbx_strand_id
1 'polypeptide(L)'
;DFQQEHCIGCEYCVTGCPFDIPRLNTKTKKVYKCTLCSDRLSYGLEPACIKACPTGCLHFGTKSEMKELAEARAQQLRDVSGFADAGVYDPSSIGGTHVIYVLHDAKHPELYGGLPADPQIPFTYTYWKWIAKPMGLLVAVLGLLAVIFHYILIGPRRPQPEAREDQV
;
A
#
# COMPACT_ATOMS: atom_id res chain seq x y z
N ASP A 1 -5.86 -4.62 -6.97
CA ASP A 1 -6.53 -5.71 -6.27
C ASP A 1 -5.55 -6.41 -5.32
N PHE A 2 -6.00 -6.77 -4.11
CA PHE A 2 -5.15 -7.42 -3.11
C PHE A 2 -5.29 -8.94 -3.23
N GLN A 3 -4.28 -9.60 -3.79
CA GLN A 3 -4.24 -11.06 -3.95
C GLN A 3 -3.55 -11.71 -2.76
N GLN A 4 -4.34 -12.22 -1.84
CA GLN A 4 -3.86 -12.81 -0.59
C GLN A 4 -3.03 -14.08 -0.79
N GLU A 5 -3.29 -14.83 -1.84
CA GLU A 5 -2.55 -16.05 -2.20
C GLU A 5 -1.06 -15.78 -2.48
N HIS A 6 -0.73 -14.60 -3.01
CA HIS A 6 0.64 -14.17 -3.26
C HIS A 6 1.32 -13.53 -2.03
N CYS A 7 0.61 -13.44 -0.89
CA CYS A 7 1.16 -12.86 0.33
C CYS A 7 2.20 -13.80 0.97
N ILE A 8 3.43 -13.31 1.12
CA ILE A 8 4.53 -14.02 1.79
C ILE A 8 4.71 -13.62 3.27
N GLY A 9 3.87 -12.73 3.80
CA GLY A 9 3.93 -12.28 5.19
C GLY A 9 5.09 -11.35 5.54
N CYS A 10 5.65 -10.62 4.58
CA CYS A 10 6.79 -9.73 4.81
C CYS A 10 6.45 -8.43 5.59
N GLU A 11 5.20 -8.19 5.93
CA GLU A 11 4.68 -7.06 6.71
C GLU A 11 4.99 -5.65 6.15
N TYR A 12 5.60 -5.55 4.96
CA TYR A 12 5.95 -4.28 4.35
C TYR A 12 4.75 -3.35 4.12
N CYS A 13 3.59 -3.92 3.78
CA CYS A 13 2.34 -3.18 3.63
C CYS A 13 1.75 -2.73 4.99
N VAL A 14 2.04 -3.45 6.08
CA VAL A 14 1.62 -3.08 7.44
C VAL A 14 2.39 -1.84 7.89
N THR A 15 3.72 -1.89 7.81
CA THR A 15 4.59 -0.78 8.21
C THR A 15 4.47 0.45 7.31
N GLY A 16 4.08 0.25 6.03
CA GLY A 16 3.91 1.32 5.05
C GLY A 16 2.54 2.00 5.08
N CYS A 17 1.58 1.48 5.84
CA CYS A 17 0.21 2.02 5.86
C CYS A 17 0.02 3.03 7.01
N PRO A 18 -0.18 4.33 6.73
CA PRO A 18 -0.38 5.32 7.79
C PRO A 18 -1.72 5.17 8.55
N PHE A 19 -2.64 4.31 8.05
CA PHE A 19 -3.94 4.05 8.67
C PHE A 19 -3.98 2.72 9.44
N ASP A 20 -2.86 1.97 9.47
CA ASP A 20 -2.79 0.65 10.10
C ASP A 20 -3.91 -0.33 9.65
N ILE A 21 -4.29 -0.27 8.35
CA ILE A 21 -5.36 -1.10 7.79
C ILE A 21 -4.94 -2.54 7.53
N PRO A 22 -3.79 -2.82 6.91
CA PRO A 22 -3.36 -4.20 6.70
C PRO A 22 -3.02 -4.88 8.03
N ARG A 23 -3.58 -6.07 8.28
CA ARG A 23 -3.37 -6.83 9.51
C ARG A 23 -2.73 -8.19 9.22
N LEU A 24 -1.67 -8.51 9.94
CA LEU A 24 -1.06 -9.84 9.87
C LEU A 24 -1.85 -10.84 10.70
N ASN A 25 -2.26 -11.94 10.09
CA ASN A 25 -2.74 -13.09 10.83
C ASN A 25 -1.55 -13.93 11.31
N THR A 26 -1.35 -14.00 12.62
CA THR A 26 -0.21 -14.68 13.24
C THR A 26 -0.20 -16.19 13.01
N LYS A 27 -1.37 -16.81 12.76
CA LYS A 27 -1.50 -18.24 12.50
C LYS A 27 -1.12 -18.57 11.06
N THR A 28 -1.68 -17.84 10.09
CA THR A 28 -1.47 -18.10 8.65
C THR A 28 -0.23 -17.39 8.09
N LYS A 29 0.35 -16.46 8.85
CA LYS A 29 1.46 -15.57 8.41
C LYS A 29 1.14 -14.80 7.14
N LYS A 30 -0.15 -14.53 6.89
CA LYS A 30 -0.63 -13.74 5.75
C LYS A 30 -1.27 -12.46 6.22
N VAL A 31 -1.13 -11.41 5.41
CA VAL A 31 -1.77 -10.12 5.67
C VAL A 31 -3.19 -10.10 5.11
N TYR A 32 -4.08 -9.47 5.83
CA TYR A 32 -5.49 -9.27 5.45
C TYR A 32 -5.81 -7.77 5.44
N LYS A 33 -6.64 -7.35 4.50
CA LYS A 33 -7.23 -6.01 4.44
C LYS A 33 -8.56 -6.06 3.70
N CYS A 34 -9.33 -4.99 3.78
CA CYS A 34 -10.56 -4.84 2.99
C CYS A 34 -10.23 -4.91 1.50
N THR A 35 -10.97 -5.76 0.76
CA THR A 35 -10.86 -5.94 -0.70
C THR A 35 -11.88 -5.07 -1.46
N LEU A 36 -12.65 -4.23 -0.76
CA LEU A 36 -13.83 -3.55 -1.29
C LEU A 36 -14.86 -4.51 -1.91
N CYS A 37 -14.86 -5.77 -1.45
CA CYS A 37 -15.73 -6.84 -1.95
C CYS A 37 -15.66 -7.01 -3.47
N SER A 38 -14.46 -6.97 -4.06
CA SER A 38 -14.26 -7.10 -5.52
C SER A 38 -14.87 -8.36 -6.10
N ASP A 39 -14.87 -9.45 -5.34
CA ASP A 39 -15.56 -10.71 -5.65
C ASP A 39 -17.07 -10.53 -5.80
N ARG A 40 -17.72 -9.88 -4.82
CA ARG A 40 -19.16 -9.62 -4.85
C ARG A 40 -19.54 -8.67 -5.97
N LEU A 41 -18.75 -7.62 -6.17
CA LEU A 41 -18.97 -6.62 -7.23
C LEU A 41 -18.90 -7.23 -8.63
N SER A 42 -18.04 -8.22 -8.86
CA SER A 42 -17.95 -8.93 -10.15
C SER A 42 -19.23 -9.70 -10.49
N TYR A 43 -20.04 -10.03 -9.49
CA TYR A 43 -21.37 -10.66 -9.65
C TYR A 43 -22.53 -9.64 -9.56
N GLY A 44 -22.27 -8.34 -9.62
CA GLY A 44 -23.28 -7.30 -9.51
C GLY A 44 -23.93 -7.18 -8.12
N LEU A 45 -23.27 -7.72 -7.09
CA LEU A 45 -23.76 -7.68 -5.71
C LEU A 45 -23.15 -6.51 -4.95
N GLU A 46 -23.93 -5.88 -4.09
CA GLU A 46 -23.42 -4.83 -3.18
C GLU A 46 -22.37 -5.36 -2.21
N PRO A 47 -21.41 -4.50 -1.76
CA PRO A 47 -20.49 -4.83 -0.68
C PRO A 47 -21.23 -5.32 0.57
N ALA A 48 -20.67 -6.32 1.25
CA ALA A 48 -21.32 -6.96 2.38
C ALA A 48 -21.62 -6.00 3.54
N CYS A 49 -20.72 -5.05 3.81
CA CYS A 49 -20.92 -4.04 4.86
C CYS A 49 -22.07 -3.07 4.54
N ILE A 50 -22.25 -2.70 3.27
CA ILE A 50 -23.38 -1.86 2.82
C ILE A 50 -24.68 -2.60 3.04
N LYS A 51 -24.78 -3.83 2.52
CA LYS A 51 -25.98 -4.68 2.65
C LYS A 51 -26.35 -4.93 4.12
N ALA A 52 -25.36 -5.04 5.01
CA ALA A 52 -25.57 -5.32 6.41
C ALA A 52 -25.84 -4.08 7.28
N CYS A 53 -25.72 -2.86 6.74
CA CYS A 53 -25.85 -1.63 7.49
C CYS A 53 -27.33 -1.29 7.76
N PRO A 54 -27.85 -1.43 8.99
CA PRO A 54 -29.28 -1.20 9.27
C PRO A 54 -29.64 0.28 9.23
N THR A 55 -28.68 1.17 9.44
CA THR A 55 -28.88 2.63 9.47
C THR A 55 -28.70 3.29 8.10
N GLY A 56 -28.23 2.54 7.11
CA GLY A 56 -27.93 3.09 5.77
C GLY A 56 -26.84 4.17 5.75
N CYS A 57 -25.95 4.20 6.76
CA CYS A 57 -24.88 5.19 6.84
C CYS A 57 -23.67 4.87 5.95
N LEU A 58 -23.61 3.66 5.39
CA LEU A 58 -22.57 3.23 4.46
C LEU A 58 -23.10 3.30 3.03
N HIS A 59 -22.37 3.96 2.18
CA HIS A 59 -22.71 4.12 0.75
C HIS A 59 -21.59 3.55 -0.13
N PHE A 60 -21.93 3.19 -1.35
CA PHE A 60 -20.99 2.67 -2.34
C PHE A 60 -21.34 3.24 -3.71
N GLY A 61 -20.32 3.65 -4.46
CA GLY A 61 -20.44 4.18 -5.79
C GLY A 61 -19.08 4.59 -6.35
N THR A 62 -19.07 5.34 -7.42
CA THR A 62 -17.84 5.91 -7.97
C THR A 62 -17.24 6.94 -6.99
N LYS A 63 -15.93 7.15 -7.07
CA LYS A 63 -15.26 8.10 -6.16
C LYS A 63 -15.84 9.52 -6.28
N SER A 64 -16.21 9.95 -7.49
CA SER A 64 -16.82 11.26 -7.73
C SER A 64 -18.18 11.39 -7.05
N GLU A 65 -19.08 10.44 -7.28
CA GLU A 65 -20.41 10.42 -6.65
C GLU A 65 -20.32 10.39 -5.12
N MET A 66 -19.41 9.57 -4.59
CA MET A 66 -19.24 9.47 -3.14
C MET A 66 -18.64 10.74 -2.52
N LYS A 67 -17.79 11.47 -3.25
CA LYS A 67 -17.30 12.78 -2.81
C LYS A 67 -18.42 13.82 -2.78
N GLU A 68 -19.23 13.90 -3.81
CA GLU A 68 -20.39 14.81 -3.86
C GLU A 68 -21.37 14.50 -2.72
N LEU A 69 -21.69 13.24 -2.50
CA LEU A 69 -22.55 12.81 -1.41
C LEU A 69 -21.96 13.19 -0.04
N ALA A 70 -20.67 12.98 0.15
CA ALA A 70 -19.97 13.31 1.39
C ALA A 70 -19.98 14.81 1.66
N GLU A 71 -19.72 15.64 0.66
CA GLU A 71 -19.75 17.10 0.78
C GLU A 71 -21.15 17.61 1.08
N ALA A 72 -22.18 17.11 0.38
CA ALA A 72 -23.56 17.44 0.66
C ALA A 72 -23.96 17.08 2.10
N ARG A 73 -23.53 15.92 2.59
CA ARG A 73 -23.78 15.49 3.97
C ARG A 73 -23.04 16.35 4.99
N ALA A 74 -21.78 16.70 4.73
CA ALA A 74 -21.00 17.59 5.59
C ALA A 74 -21.66 18.98 5.68
N GLN A 75 -22.15 19.50 4.54
CA GLN A 75 -22.88 20.76 4.51
C GLN A 75 -24.18 20.69 5.34
N GLN A 76 -24.95 19.61 5.18
CA GLN A 76 -26.17 19.40 5.98
C GLN A 76 -25.88 19.38 7.49
N LEU A 77 -24.77 18.76 7.90
CA LEU A 77 -24.36 18.70 9.31
C LEU A 77 -24.04 20.11 9.85
N ARG A 78 -23.40 20.95 9.05
CA ARG A 78 -23.11 22.36 9.41
C ARG A 78 -24.39 23.18 9.55
N ASP A 79 -25.27 23.09 8.54
CA ASP A 79 -26.41 24.01 8.42
C ASP A 79 -27.58 23.61 9.33
N VAL A 80 -27.85 22.32 9.45
CA VAL A 80 -29.05 21.81 10.15
C VAL A 80 -28.74 21.31 11.55
N SER A 81 -27.61 20.61 11.72
CA SER A 81 -27.27 19.95 12.98
C SER A 81 -26.33 20.74 13.87
N GLY A 82 -25.86 21.91 13.43
CA GLY A 82 -25.03 22.83 14.22
C GLY A 82 -23.58 22.38 14.44
N PHE A 83 -23.09 21.39 13.68
CA PHE A 83 -21.70 20.96 13.73
C PHE A 83 -20.84 21.86 12.82
N ALA A 84 -20.41 22.99 13.33
CA ALA A 84 -19.69 24.01 12.54
C ALA A 84 -18.40 23.47 11.88
N ASP A 85 -17.72 22.51 12.51
CA ASP A 85 -16.48 21.91 12.03
C ASP A 85 -16.67 20.59 11.27
N ALA A 86 -17.92 20.27 10.90
CA ALA A 86 -18.20 19.08 10.11
C ALA A 86 -17.56 19.17 8.72
N GLY A 87 -16.96 18.08 8.28
CA GLY A 87 -16.25 18.03 7.01
C GLY A 87 -15.98 16.61 6.49
N VAL A 88 -15.39 16.57 5.31
CA VAL A 88 -15.02 15.33 4.62
C VAL A 88 -13.56 15.00 4.89
N TYR A 89 -13.30 13.79 5.33
CA TYR A 89 -11.96 13.25 5.49
C TYR A 89 -11.59 12.38 4.28
N ASP A 90 -10.79 12.94 3.37
CA ASP A 90 -10.17 12.29 2.20
C ASP A 90 -8.78 12.91 2.00
N PRO A 91 -7.75 12.51 2.79
CA PRO A 91 -6.49 13.23 2.88
C PRO A 91 -5.74 13.23 1.55
N SER A 92 -5.49 14.44 1.03
CA SER A 92 -4.80 14.65 -0.24
C SER A 92 -3.30 14.37 -0.20
N SER A 93 -2.68 14.39 0.99
CA SER A 93 -1.25 14.13 1.20
C SER A 93 -0.78 12.77 0.66
N ILE A 94 -1.69 11.80 0.59
CA ILE A 94 -1.45 10.45 0.04
C ILE A 94 -2.20 10.18 -1.27
N GLY A 95 -2.79 11.20 -1.90
CA GLY A 95 -3.60 11.08 -3.12
C GLY A 95 -5.06 10.69 -2.87
N GLY A 96 -5.54 10.83 -1.63
CA GLY A 96 -6.88 10.45 -1.20
C GLY A 96 -7.03 8.96 -0.89
N THR A 97 -8.19 8.59 -0.36
CA THR A 97 -8.54 7.23 0.06
C THR A 97 -9.71 6.68 -0.73
N HIS A 98 -9.88 5.34 -0.72
CA HIS A 98 -11.07 4.67 -1.28
C HIS A 98 -12.21 4.56 -0.26
N VAL A 99 -11.98 4.94 0.98
CA VAL A 99 -13.00 5.07 2.02
C VAL A 99 -12.98 6.52 2.47
N ILE A 100 -14.11 7.21 2.27
CA ILE A 100 -14.29 8.63 2.57
C ILE A 100 -15.17 8.70 3.82
N TYR A 101 -14.78 9.52 4.79
CA TYR A 101 -15.55 9.72 6.00
C TYR A 101 -16.14 11.13 6.06
N VAL A 102 -17.37 11.24 6.53
CA VAL A 102 -17.96 12.51 6.95
C VAL A 102 -17.88 12.58 8.47
N LEU A 103 -17.12 13.54 8.97
CA LEU A 103 -16.85 13.73 10.39
C LEU A 103 -17.62 14.94 10.91
N HIS A 104 -18.10 14.87 12.16
CA HIS A 104 -18.71 16.04 12.85
C HIS A 104 -17.68 17.09 13.21
N ASP A 105 -16.44 16.68 13.45
CA ASP A 105 -15.29 17.53 13.67
C ASP A 105 -14.14 17.05 12.77
N ALA A 106 -13.98 17.67 11.62
CA ALA A 106 -12.92 17.35 10.67
C ALA A 106 -11.56 17.97 11.04
N LYS A 107 -11.52 18.85 12.03
CA LYS A 107 -10.26 19.41 12.55
C LYS A 107 -9.53 18.41 13.45
N HIS A 108 -10.27 17.52 14.09
CA HIS A 108 -9.75 16.51 15.02
C HIS A 108 -10.10 15.08 14.55
N PRO A 109 -9.57 14.62 13.40
CA PRO A 109 -9.88 13.29 12.88
C PRO A 109 -9.41 12.16 13.79
N GLU A 110 -8.42 12.40 14.65
CA GLU A 110 -7.89 11.45 15.63
C GLU A 110 -8.95 10.96 16.64
N LEU A 111 -10.01 11.74 16.86
CA LEU A 111 -11.14 11.35 17.72
C LEU A 111 -11.96 10.20 17.13
N TYR A 112 -11.83 9.95 15.83
CA TYR A 112 -12.61 8.94 15.09
C TYR A 112 -11.78 7.69 14.80
N GLY A 113 -11.50 6.93 15.86
CA GLY A 113 -10.75 5.68 15.76
C GLY A 113 -9.26 5.85 15.45
N GLY A 114 -8.70 7.03 15.75
CA GLY A 114 -7.29 7.33 15.56
C GLY A 114 -6.93 7.63 14.10
N LEU A 115 -7.84 8.23 13.33
CA LEU A 115 -7.51 8.67 11.97
C LEU A 115 -6.39 9.72 12.02
N PRO A 116 -5.29 9.56 11.27
CA PRO A 116 -4.19 10.51 11.27
C PRO A 116 -4.60 11.83 10.63
N ALA A 117 -4.27 12.96 11.27
CA ALA A 117 -4.59 14.29 10.74
C ALA A 117 -3.84 14.58 9.43
N ASP A 118 -2.58 14.17 9.34
CA ASP A 118 -1.74 14.29 8.13
C ASP A 118 -1.04 12.94 7.85
N PRO A 119 -1.74 11.98 7.21
CA PRO A 119 -1.14 10.70 6.88
C PRO A 119 -0.06 10.87 5.81
N GLN A 120 1.13 10.31 6.06
CA GLN A 120 2.24 10.35 5.13
C GLN A 120 2.78 8.95 4.86
N ILE A 121 3.22 8.73 3.63
CA ILE A 121 3.94 7.50 3.28
C ILE A 121 5.35 7.60 3.88
N PRO A 122 5.81 6.60 4.65
CA PRO A 122 7.14 6.64 5.25
C PRO A 122 8.24 6.90 4.20
N PHE A 123 9.18 7.79 4.53
CA PHE A 123 10.30 8.14 3.65
C PHE A 123 11.09 6.90 3.19
N THR A 124 11.25 5.91 4.08
CA THR A 124 11.93 4.64 3.77
C THR A 124 11.31 3.92 2.57
N TYR A 125 9.97 3.98 2.41
CA TYR A 125 9.27 3.41 1.27
C TYR A 125 9.61 4.14 -0.03
N THR A 126 9.57 5.47 -0.01
CA THR A 126 9.88 6.33 -1.17
C THR A 126 11.34 6.15 -1.58
N TYR A 127 12.27 6.17 -0.62
CA TYR A 127 13.70 5.94 -0.84
C TYR A 127 13.96 4.57 -1.48
N TRP A 128 13.35 3.50 -0.92
CA TRP A 128 13.52 2.15 -1.46
C TRP A 128 13.03 2.02 -2.90
N LYS A 129 11.84 2.57 -3.17
CA LYS A 129 11.19 2.45 -4.47
C LYS A 129 11.88 3.25 -5.57
N TRP A 130 12.27 4.49 -5.26
CA TRP A 130 12.74 5.44 -6.27
C TRP A 130 14.27 5.55 -6.37
N ILE A 131 15.01 5.18 -5.33
CA ILE A 131 16.47 5.32 -5.29
C ILE A 131 17.14 3.95 -5.17
N ALA A 132 16.85 3.19 -4.11
CA ALA A 132 17.60 1.98 -3.82
C ALA A 132 17.40 0.88 -4.88
N LYS A 133 16.18 0.65 -5.36
CA LYS A 133 15.90 -0.34 -6.42
C LYS A 133 16.61 -0.02 -7.75
N PRO A 134 16.46 1.18 -8.36
CA PRO A 134 17.12 1.47 -9.63
C PRO A 134 18.64 1.51 -9.48
N MET A 135 19.16 1.98 -8.35
CA MET A 135 20.59 1.98 -8.06
C MET A 135 21.14 0.55 -7.90
N GLY A 136 20.42 -0.33 -7.22
CA GLY A 136 20.76 -1.75 -7.12
C GLY A 136 20.80 -2.45 -8.47
N LEU A 137 19.83 -2.15 -9.35
CA LEU A 137 19.82 -2.66 -10.72
C LEU A 137 21.02 -2.14 -11.52
N LEU A 138 21.34 -0.86 -11.42
CA LEU A 138 22.51 -0.27 -12.08
C LEU A 138 23.81 -0.98 -11.65
N VAL A 139 24.00 -1.16 -10.34
CA VAL A 139 25.18 -1.86 -9.79
C VAL A 139 25.25 -3.31 -10.30
N ALA A 140 24.12 -4.02 -10.34
CA ALA A 140 24.06 -5.38 -10.86
C ALA A 140 24.46 -5.44 -12.36
N VAL A 141 23.95 -4.51 -13.18
CA VAL A 141 24.31 -4.41 -14.61
C VAL A 141 25.80 -4.09 -14.79
N LEU A 142 26.33 -3.13 -14.05
CA LEU A 142 27.75 -2.78 -14.09
C LEU A 142 28.64 -3.96 -13.65
N GLY A 143 28.23 -4.67 -12.61
CA GLY A 143 28.92 -5.89 -12.16
C GLY A 143 28.93 -6.97 -13.23
N LEU A 144 27.80 -7.21 -13.89
CA LEU A 144 27.72 -8.17 -14.99
C LEU A 144 28.62 -7.76 -16.17
N LEU A 145 28.60 -6.49 -16.55
CA LEU A 145 29.47 -5.96 -17.61
C LEU A 145 30.95 -6.11 -17.25
N ALA A 146 31.34 -5.85 -16.00
CA ALA A 146 32.70 -6.03 -15.52
C ALA A 146 33.15 -7.49 -15.59
N VAL A 147 32.26 -8.43 -15.22
CA VAL A 147 32.55 -9.89 -15.34
C VAL A 147 32.72 -10.30 -16.81
N ILE A 148 31.83 -9.83 -17.69
CA ILE A 148 31.92 -10.12 -19.14
C ILE A 148 33.23 -9.54 -19.70
N PHE A 149 33.57 -8.30 -19.37
CA PHE A 149 34.77 -7.63 -19.78
C PHE A 149 36.02 -8.39 -19.29
N HIS A 150 36.05 -8.79 -18.02
CA HIS A 150 37.13 -9.61 -17.47
C HIS A 150 37.29 -10.93 -18.22
N TYR A 151 36.17 -11.62 -18.50
CA TYR A 151 36.20 -12.90 -19.21
C TYR A 151 36.71 -12.77 -20.65
N ILE A 152 36.34 -11.71 -21.37
CA ILE A 152 36.74 -11.45 -22.74
C ILE A 152 38.23 -11.06 -22.82
N LEU A 153 38.72 -10.20 -21.93
CA LEU A 153 40.09 -9.67 -22.01
C LEU A 153 41.14 -10.53 -21.32
N ILE A 154 40.78 -11.16 -20.19
CA ILE A 154 41.75 -11.93 -19.38
C ILE A 154 41.57 -13.42 -19.61
N GLY A 155 40.33 -13.84 -19.96
CA GLY A 155 39.97 -15.24 -20.17
C GLY A 155 39.90 -16.06 -18.88
N PRO A 156 39.43 -17.33 -18.95
CA PRO A 156 39.42 -18.22 -17.79
C PRO A 156 40.87 -18.57 -17.41
N ARG A 157 41.23 -18.50 -16.14
CA ARG A 157 42.50 -18.99 -15.64
C ARG A 157 42.61 -20.49 -16.01
N ARG A 158 43.56 -20.82 -16.86
CA ARG A 158 43.88 -22.24 -17.13
C ARG A 158 44.41 -22.83 -15.84
N PRO A 159 43.88 -23.98 -15.36
CA PRO A 159 44.49 -24.71 -14.26
C PRO A 159 45.95 -25.01 -14.64
N GLN A 160 46.88 -24.66 -13.76
CA GLN A 160 48.28 -25.07 -13.97
C GLN A 160 48.31 -26.59 -13.97
N PRO A 161 48.99 -27.21 -14.93
CA PRO A 161 49.19 -28.65 -14.90
C PRO A 161 49.96 -28.98 -13.61
N GLU A 162 49.39 -29.87 -12.79
CA GLU A 162 50.06 -30.42 -11.63
C GLU A 162 51.44 -30.94 -12.08
N ALA A 163 52.48 -30.45 -11.42
CA ALA A 163 53.85 -30.95 -11.67
C ALA A 163 53.82 -32.45 -11.34
N ARG A 164 54.04 -33.29 -12.35
CA ARG A 164 54.20 -34.72 -12.18
C ARG A 164 55.39 -34.94 -11.24
N GLU A 165 55.11 -35.42 -10.06
CA GLU A 165 56.10 -35.84 -9.05
C GLU A 165 56.68 -37.25 -9.33
N ASP A 166 56.67 -37.75 -10.55
CA ASP A 166 57.11 -39.11 -10.88
C ASP A 166 58.42 -39.08 -11.68
N GLN A 167 59.44 -38.51 -11.11
CA GLN A 167 60.81 -38.77 -11.55
C GLN A 167 61.79 -38.72 -10.37
N VAL A 168 61.79 -39.78 -9.54
CA VAL A 168 63.00 -40.24 -8.85
C VAL A 168 63.03 -41.78 -8.95
#